data_e847068f54f04819626d21cf73ddc4b7
#
_entry.id   e847068f54f04819626d21cf73ddc4b7
#
_cell.length_a   1.000
_cell.length_b   1.000
_cell.length_c   1.000
_cell.angle_alpha   90.00
_cell.angle_beta   90.00
_cell.angle_gamma   90.00
#
_symmetry.space_group_name_H-M   'P 1'
#
loop_
_entity.id
_entity.type
_entity.pdbx_description
1 polymer ?
#
loop_
_entity_poly.entity_id
_entity_poly.type
_entity_poly.pdbx_seq_one_letter_code
_entity_poly.pdbx_strand_id
1 'polypeptide(L)'
;VYTFLEDVLTEVMDVFPSTFIHVGGDEAAKASWPDCPKCQARMQQEGIEKVDGLQTYLIQRMGRFLKSKGRRLLGWDEIIDGGLGEGTAVMVWRGVDNGAKAADHGYEVIMAPGKYCYLDGYQDAPNTQPEAIGGYTTLEQTYSFNPTEGMTAEQRAHVKGVQGNLWTEYIPTQEHVEYMLYPRLLAIAEIGWNGTTKKDYAEFRQRALTHTNRLRKSGVNAFDLANEVGNRKEFYQTMPHKAVGATVTFHHAYSPYYAGSGDNTLTDGRGGGWNYGDSRWLGFIGGETPLDLTLDLGSVQSISEIATDFYQSGGAWIWYPSAFTISVSTDGQTYRDIYTNGTPIDKQAVSNTAWWTWRGTTEARYIRLQGKCSEPGGWIFVDEIVVK
;
A
#
# COMPACT_ATOMS: atom_id res chain seq x y z
N VAL A 1 30.48 -14.73 -0.10
CA VAL A 1 29.04 -14.58 -0.39
C VAL A 1 28.60 -15.66 -1.38
N TYR A 2 29.17 -15.75 -2.56
CA TYR A 2 28.67 -16.64 -3.63
C TYR A 2 28.68 -18.12 -3.25
N THR A 3 29.82 -18.64 -2.76
CA THR A 3 29.94 -20.03 -2.32
C THR A 3 28.89 -20.34 -1.23
N PHE A 4 28.73 -19.44 -0.27
CA PHE A 4 27.71 -19.59 0.78
C PHE A 4 26.29 -19.71 0.19
N LEU A 5 25.93 -18.85 -0.78
CA LEU A 5 24.63 -18.91 -1.44
C LEU A 5 24.47 -20.19 -2.28
N GLU A 6 25.51 -20.64 -2.96
CA GLU A 6 25.53 -21.89 -3.73
C GLU A 6 25.34 -23.11 -2.80
N ASP A 7 25.95 -23.09 -1.61
CA ASP A 7 25.76 -24.14 -0.59
C ASP A 7 24.31 -24.14 -0.06
N VAL A 8 23.78 -22.96 0.33
CA VAL A 8 22.39 -22.82 0.79
C VAL A 8 21.41 -23.28 -0.29
N LEU A 9 21.59 -22.85 -1.54
CA LEU A 9 20.70 -23.25 -2.63
C LEU A 9 20.77 -24.76 -2.91
N THR A 10 21.93 -25.38 -2.67
CA THR A 10 22.08 -26.84 -2.80
C THR A 10 21.20 -27.56 -1.78
N GLU A 11 21.26 -27.16 -0.51
CA GLU A 11 20.40 -27.73 0.54
C GLU A 11 18.90 -27.48 0.27
N VAL A 12 18.54 -26.28 -0.20
CA VAL A 12 17.16 -25.96 -0.61
C VAL A 12 16.68 -26.90 -1.72
N MET A 13 17.51 -27.16 -2.72
CA MET A 13 17.16 -28.04 -3.84
C MET A 13 17.00 -29.52 -3.41
N ASP A 14 17.68 -29.94 -2.36
CA ASP A 14 17.55 -31.30 -1.80
C ASP A 14 16.19 -31.47 -1.06
N VAL A 15 15.70 -30.37 -0.46
CA VAL A 15 14.41 -30.36 0.25
C VAL A 15 13.22 -30.14 -0.70
N PHE A 16 13.37 -29.23 -1.67
CA PHE A 16 12.29 -28.85 -2.58
C PHE A 16 12.54 -29.36 -4.00
N PRO A 17 11.69 -30.28 -4.52
CA PRO A 17 11.87 -30.86 -5.85
C PRO A 17 11.42 -29.93 -6.99
N SER A 18 10.98 -28.71 -6.72
CA SER A 18 10.49 -27.76 -7.71
C SER A 18 11.52 -27.46 -8.80
N THR A 19 11.06 -27.32 -10.04
CA THR A 19 11.89 -26.85 -11.14
C THR A 19 12.35 -25.42 -10.92
N PHE A 20 11.53 -24.56 -10.32
CA PHE A 20 11.84 -23.19 -10.00
C PHE A 20 12.36 -23.04 -8.57
N ILE A 21 13.41 -22.25 -8.42
CA ILE A 21 13.92 -21.82 -7.12
C ILE A 21 13.85 -20.28 -7.10
N HIS A 22 13.11 -19.75 -6.13
CA HIS A 22 12.97 -18.31 -5.95
C HIS A 22 14.16 -17.76 -5.16
N VAL A 23 14.85 -16.77 -5.72
CA VAL A 23 16.09 -16.19 -5.15
C VAL A 23 15.90 -14.76 -4.62
N GLY A 24 14.67 -14.27 -4.53
CA GLY A 24 14.38 -12.89 -4.13
C GLY A 24 14.74 -11.88 -5.22
N GLY A 25 15.56 -10.91 -4.90
CA GLY A 25 16.03 -9.87 -5.82
C GLY A 25 15.31 -8.54 -5.65
N ASP A 26 14.48 -8.42 -4.62
CA ASP A 26 13.70 -7.25 -4.24
C ASP A 26 14.49 -6.31 -3.32
N GLU A 27 14.09 -5.04 -3.30
CA GLU A 27 14.40 -4.00 -2.31
C GLU A 27 15.89 -3.92 -1.87
N ALA A 28 16.83 -4.22 -2.76
CA ALA A 28 18.26 -4.19 -2.44
C ALA A 28 18.70 -2.75 -2.09
N ALA A 29 19.09 -2.53 -0.83
CA ALA A 29 19.60 -1.25 -0.36
C ALA A 29 20.99 -0.97 -0.92
N LYS A 30 21.09 -0.08 -1.91
CA LYS A 30 22.31 0.19 -2.69
C LYS A 30 23.09 1.42 -2.24
N ALA A 31 22.60 2.17 -1.26
CA ALA A 31 23.16 3.46 -0.86
C ALA A 31 24.65 3.39 -0.44
N SER A 32 25.09 2.28 0.16
CA SER A 32 26.47 2.08 0.59
C SER A 32 27.40 1.48 -0.49
N TRP A 33 26.87 1.01 -1.60
CA TRP A 33 27.67 0.31 -2.61
C TRP A 33 28.65 1.21 -3.36
N PRO A 34 28.33 2.50 -3.67
CA PRO A 34 29.27 3.41 -4.31
C PRO A 34 30.57 3.60 -3.51
N ASP A 35 30.48 3.63 -2.17
CA ASP A 35 31.62 3.90 -1.29
C ASP A 35 32.27 2.62 -0.74
N CYS A 36 31.72 1.44 -1.10
CA CYS A 36 32.23 0.15 -0.63
C CYS A 36 33.41 -0.32 -1.48
N PRO A 37 34.65 -0.44 -0.94
CA PRO A 37 35.82 -0.85 -1.73
C PRO A 37 35.66 -2.25 -2.37
N LYS A 38 34.96 -3.17 -1.70
CA LYS A 38 34.71 -4.53 -2.22
C LYS A 38 33.73 -4.50 -3.39
N CYS A 39 32.72 -3.63 -3.32
CA CYS A 39 31.76 -3.44 -4.41
C CYS A 39 32.46 -2.84 -5.63
N GLN A 40 33.26 -1.79 -5.44
CA GLN A 40 34.00 -1.13 -6.52
C GLN A 40 35.03 -2.08 -7.15
N ALA A 41 35.77 -2.86 -6.36
CA ALA A 41 36.70 -3.87 -6.89
C ALA A 41 35.95 -4.93 -7.73
N ARG A 42 34.76 -5.37 -7.30
CA ARG A 42 33.95 -6.31 -8.06
C ARG A 42 33.46 -5.69 -9.37
N MET A 43 32.97 -4.45 -9.34
CA MET A 43 32.55 -3.74 -10.54
C MET A 43 33.70 -3.65 -11.57
N GLN A 44 34.89 -3.28 -11.12
CA GLN A 44 36.07 -3.21 -11.98
C GLN A 44 36.45 -4.59 -12.56
N GLN A 45 36.44 -5.64 -11.73
CA GLN A 45 36.79 -7.01 -12.12
C GLN A 45 35.83 -7.56 -13.18
N GLU A 46 34.54 -7.26 -13.07
CA GLU A 46 33.49 -7.82 -13.94
C GLU A 46 33.06 -6.85 -15.06
N GLY A 47 33.68 -5.67 -15.16
CA GLY A 47 33.34 -4.66 -16.17
C GLY A 47 31.94 -4.03 -15.96
N ILE A 48 31.48 -3.92 -14.71
CA ILE A 48 30.18 -3.37 -14.36
C ILE A 48 30.32 -1.85 -14.25
N GLU A 49 29.62 -1.13 -15.11
CA GLU A 49 29.70 0.34 -15.17
C GLU A 49 28.86 1.06 -14.11
N LYS A 50 27.71 0.49 -13.75
CA LYS A 50 26.76 1.09 -12.80
C LYS A 50 26.56 0.21 -11.57
N VAL A 51 26.35 0.84 -10.41
CA VAL A 51 26.16 0.15 -9.13
C VAL A 51 25.00 -0.87 -9.20
N ASP A 52 23.93 -0.55 -9.90
CA ASP A 52 22.79 -1.46 -10.08
C ASP A 52 23.18 -2.78 -10.76
N GLY A 53 24.22 -2.76 -11.59
CA GLY A 53 24.74 -3.96 -12.23
C GLY A 53 25.31 -5.02 -11.27
N LEU A 54 25.63 -4.66 -10.04
CA LEU A 54 26.06 -5.62 -9.01
C LEU A 54 24.93 -6.57 -8.60
N GLN A 55 23.70 -6.06 -8.49
CA GLN A 55 22.50 -6.87 -8.23
C GLN A 55 22.26 -7.82 -9.41
N THR A 56 22.27 -7.28 -10.61
CA THR A 56 22.18 -8.07 -11.86
C THR A 56 23.21 -9.19 -11.90
N TYR A 57 24.48 -8.87 -11.63
CA TYR A 57 25.57 -9.84 -11.61
C TYR A 57 25.33 -10.98 -10.62
N LEU A 58 24.87 -10.65 -9.39
CA LEU A 58 24.53 -11.66 -8.39
C LEU A 58 23.41 -12.59 -8.88
N ILE A 59 22.30 -12.02 -9.36
CA ILE A 59 21.16 -12.80 -9.84
C ILE A 59 21.53 -13.67 -11.04
N GLN A 60 22.27 -13.14 -12.01
CA GLN A 60 22.75 -13.91 -13.15
C GLN A 60 23.67 -15.07 -12.72
N ARG A 61 24.53 -14.85 -11.73
CA ARG A 61 25.40 -15.89 -11.20
C ARG A 61 24.61 -17.01 -10.54
N MET A 62 23.62 -16.67 -9.71
CA MET A 62 22.71 -17.67 -9.11
C MET A 62 21.90 -18.40 -10.19
N GLY A 63 21.45 -17.70 -11.22
CA GLY A 63 20.77 -18.32 -12.37
C GLY A 63 21.64 -19.33 -13.11
N ARG A 64 22.92 -19.03 -13.36
CA ARG A 64 23.87 -19.99 -13.96
C ARG A 64 24.11 -21.20 -13.06
N PHE A 65 24.23 -20.99 -11.75
CA PHE A 65 24.37 -22.05 -10.77
C PHE A 65 23.16 -22.97 -10.77
N LEU A 66 21.95 -22.43 -10.66
CA LEU A 66 20.69 -23.19 -10.69
C LEU A 66 20.55 -23.98 -12.01
N LYS A 67 20.85 -23.34 -13.14
CA LYS A 67 20.83 -24.02 -14.46
C LYS A 67 21.80 -25.21 -14.51
N SER A 68 22.99 -25.10 -13.90
CA SER A 68 23.96 -26.21 -13.82
C SER A 68 23.46 -27.39 -12.99
N LYS A 69 22.49 -27.16 -12.11
CA LYS A 69 21.82 -28.15 -11.27
C LYS A 69 20.47 -28.63 -11.85
N GLY A 70 20.14 -28.23 -13.09
CA GLY A 70 18.87 -28.59 -13.74
C GLY A 70 17.65 -27.86 -13.19
N ARG A 71 17.85 -26.74 -12.47
CA ARG A 71 16.81 -25.88 -11.94
C ARG A 71 16.70 -24.59 -12.72
N ARG A 72 15.60 -23.84 -12.52
CA ARG A 72 15.31 -22.56 -13.16
C ARG A 72 15.21 -21.47 -12.09
N LEU A 73 15.72 -20.29 -12.41
CA LEU A 73 15.63 -19.12 -11.54
C LEU A 73 14.23 -18.52 -11.60
N LEU A 74 13.69 -18.17 -10.45
CA LEU A 74 12.54 -17.29 -10.25
C LEU A 74 12.99 -16.15 -9.32
N GLY A 75 12.53 -14.93 -9.55
CA GLY A 75 12.78 -13.80 -8.66
C GLY A 75 11.71 -12.74 -8.80
N TRP A 76 11.72 -11.77 -7.88
CA TRP A 76 10.81 -10.64 -7.92
C TRP A 76 11.08 -9.74 -9.13
N ASP A 77 10.11 -8.94 -9.53
CA ASP A 77 10.12 -8.16 -10.78
C ASP A 77 11.18 -7.04 -10.86
N GLU A 78 11.94 -6.75 -9.78
CA GLU A 78 13.14 -5.90 -9.82
C GLU A 78 14.27 -6.48 -10.67
N ILE A 79 14.27 -7.78 -10.89
CA ILE A 79 15.31 -8.44 -11.68
C ILE A 79 15.14 -8.29 -13.21
N ILE A 80 13.98 -7.79 -13.68
CA ILE A 80 13.62 -7.74 -15.12
C ILE A 80 14.70 -7.08 -15.96
N ASP A 81 15.21 -5.92 -15.52
CA ASP A 81 16.16 -5.12 -16.29
C ASP A 81 17.60 -5.70 -16.31
N GLY A 82 17.80 -6.84 -15.66
CA GLY A 82 19.11 -7.45 -15.47
C GLY A 82 19.64 -8.31 -16.64
N GLY A 83 18.91 -8.45 -17.75
CA GLY A 83 19.35 -9.32 -18.86
C GLY A 83 19.55 -10.76 -18.40
N LEU A 84 18.55 -11.36 -17.79
CA LEU A 84 18.59 -12.70 -17.22
C LEU A 84 18.63 -13.78 -18.31
N GLY A 85 19.18 -14.95 -17.98
CA GLY A 85 19.28 -16.06 -18.93
C GLY A 85 17.93 -16.64 -19.32
N GLU A 86 17.92 -17.32 -20.46
CA GLU A 86 16.76 -18.07 -20.95
C GLU A 86 16.21 -19.04 -19.90
N GLY A 87 14.88 -19.17 -19.85
CA GLY A 87 14.19 -20.02 -18.90
C GLY A 87 13.99 -19.41 -17.52
N THR A 88 14.35 -18.16 -17.29
CA THR A 88 14.03 -17.41 -16.08
C THR A 88 12.52 -17.15 -16.00
N ALA A 89 11.98 -17.14 -14.76
CA ALA A 89 10.65 -16.66 -14.46
C ALA A 89 10.70 -15.44 -13.53
N VAL A 90 9.68 -14.59 -13.61
CA VAL A 90 9.56 -13.38 -12.81
C VAL A 90 8.24 -13.40 -12.04
N MET A 91 8.30 -13.12 -10.74
CA MET A 91 7.14 -12.92 -9.90
C MET A 91 6.87 -11.42 -9.76
N VAL A 92 5.72 -10.98 -10.25
CA VAL A 92 5.36 -9.55 -10.35
C VAL A 92 4.56 -9.13 -9.13
N TRP A 93 5.11 -8.23 -8.32
CA TRP A 93 4.44 -7.72 -7.12
C TRP A 93 4.16 -6.21 -7.15
N ARG A 94 4.99 -5.41 -7.82
CA ARG A 94 4.91 -3.94 -7.81
C ARG A 94 3.76 -3.37 -8.62
N GLY A 95 3.32 -4.04 -9.67
CA GLY A 95 2.21 -3.57 -10.50
C GLY A 95 2.00 -4.45 -11.72
N VAL A 96 0.77 -4.46 -12.25
CA VAL A 96 0.37 -5.33 -13.38
C VAL A 96 1.22 -5.07 -14.63
N ASP A 97 1.61 -3.83 -14.87
CA ASP A 97 2.41 -3.42 -16.05
C ASP A 97 3.78 -4.12 -16.10
N ASN A 98 4.37 -4.45 -14.96
CA ASN A 98 5.61 -5.20 -14.92
C ASN A 98 5.48 -6.63 -15.48
N GLY A 99 4.27 -7.18 -15.49
CA GLY A 99 3.99 -8.46 -16.16
C GLY A 99 4.16 -8.39 -17.67
N ALA A 100 3.64 -7.36 -18.31
CA ALA A 100 3.85 -7.10 -19.73
C ALA A 100 5.33 -6.89 -20.06
N LYS A 101 6.02 -6.08 -19.24
CA LYS A 101 7.46 -5.81 -19.38
C LYS A 101 8.29 -7.09 -19.27
N ALA A 102 7.99 -7.96 -18.29
CA ALA A 102 8.68 -9.26 -18.15
C ALA A 102 8.44 -10.18 -19.36
N ALA A 103 7.20 -10.22 -19.86
CA ALA A 103 6.84 -10.98 -21.06
C ALA A 103 7.57 -10.48 -22.32
N ASP A 104 7.76 -9.16 -22.50
CA ASP A 104 8.51 -8.57 -23.61
C ASP A 104 10.00 -8.99 -23.59
N HIS A 105 10.54 -9.32 -22.43
CA HIS A 105 11.88 -9.90 -22.28
C HIS A 105 11.90 -11.43 -22.46
N GLY A 106 10.76 -12.06 -22.77
CA GLY A 106 10.63 -13.50 -22.96
C GLY A 106 10.60 -14.33 -21.67
N TYR A 107 10.41 -13.68 -20.49
CA TYR A 107 10.33 -14.38 -19.22
C TYR A 107 8.95 -14.98 -18.99
N GLU A 108 8.89 -16.12 -18.30
CA GLU A 108 7.64 -16.62 -17.74
C GLU A 108 7.23 -15.73 -16.55
N VAL A 109 5.92 -15.50 -16.38
CA VAL A 109 5.40 -14.51 -15.42
C VAL A 109 4.43 -15.18 -14.46
N ILE A 110 4.64 -14.95 -13.17
CA ILE A 110 3.70 -15.25 -12.10
C ILE A 110 3.20 -13.92 -11.56
N MET A 111 1.87 -13.71 -11.57
CA MET A 111 1.27 -12.46 -11.18
C MET A 111 0.85 -12.49 -9.71
N ALA A 112 1.47 -11.62 -8.89
CA ALA A 112 1.20 -11.46 -7.47
C ALA A 112 1.18 -9.98 -7.03
N PRO A 113 0.55 -9.04 -7.80
CA PRO A 113 0.64 -7.61 -7.49
C PRO A 113 0.04 -7.30 -6.12
N GLY A 114 0.81 -6.55 -5.29
CA GLY A 114 0.48 -6.27 -3.89
C GLY A 114 -0.90 -5.67 -3.68
N LYS A 115 -1.34 -4.81 -4.60
CA LYS A 115 -2.68 -4.21 -4.59
C LYS A 115 -3.83 -5.23 -4.47
N TYR A 116 -3.65 -6.45 -5.01
CA TYR A 116 -4.72 -7.45 -5.14
C TYR A 116 -4.40 -8.77 -4.43
N CYS A 117 -3.11 -9.12 -4.36
CA CYS A 117 -2.64 -10.46 -4.01
C CYS A 117 -1.93 -10.52 -2.66
N TYR A 118 -1.67 -9.38 -1.99
CA TYR A 118 -1.11 -9.38 -0.64
C TYR A 118 -2.24 -9.48 0.36
N LEU A 119 -2.26 -10.60 1.07
CA LEU A 119 -3.34 -11.00 1.98
C LEU A 119 -2.99 -10.71 3.45
N ASP A 120 -1.90 -10.01 3.69
CA ASP A 120 -1.40 -9.54 4.99
C ASP A 120 -1.95 -8.18 5.40
N GLY A 121 -2.60 -7.44 4.47
CA GLY A 121 -3.36 -6.22 4.76
C GLY A 121 -4.75 -6.48 5.32
N TYR A 122 -5.37 -5.46 5.91
CA TYR A 122 -6.73 -5.52 6.43
C TYR A 122 -7.75 -5.87 5.33
N GLN A 123 -8.66 -6.78 5.62
CA GLN A 123 -9.73 -7.16 4.68
C GLN A 123 -11.07 -6.47 4.95
N ASP A 124 -11.20 -5.84 6.11
CA ASP A 124 -12.36 -5.04 6.52
C ASP A 124 -11.89 -3.84 7.37
N ALA A 125 -12.81 -3.05 7.93
CA ALA A 125 -12.53 -1.88 8.75
C ALA A 125 -11.45 -2.18 9.80
N PRO A 126 -10.25 -1.56 9.74
CA PRO A 126 -9.08 -2.00 10.51
C PRO A 126 -9.30 -2.05 12.03
N ASN A 127 -10.12 -1.12 12.56
CA ASN A 127 -10.46 -1.05 13.99
C ASN A 127 -11.35 -2.20 14.46
N THR A 128 -11.85 -3.04 13.56
CA THR A 128 -12.64 -4.25 13.86
C THR A 128 -11.89 -5.54 13.62
N GLN A 129 -10.64 -5.44 13.14
CA GLN A 129 -9.85 -6.57 12.69
C GLN A 129 -8.69 -6.87 13.65
N PRO A 130 -8.16 -8.11 13.67
CA PRO A 130 -6.87 -8.37 14.27
C PRO A 130 -5.79 -7.52 13.62
N GLU A 131 -4.67 -7.31 14.34
CA GLU A 131 -3.53 -6.53 13.83
C GLU A 131 -3.06 -7.04 12.47
N ALA A 132 -2.68 -6.12 11.59
CA ALA A 132 -2.11 -6.40 10.28
C ALA A 132 -1.01 -5.38 9.96
N ILE A 133 -0.20 -5.65 8.93
CA ILE A 133 0.89 -4.74 8.51
C ILE A 133 0.38 -3.36 8.07
N GLY A 134 -0.89 -3.23 7.78
CA GLY A 134 -1.54 -2.05 7.22
C GLY A 134 -2.14 -2.32 5.84
N GLY A 135 -2.50 -1.26 5.12
CA GLY A 135 -3.21 -1.40 3.86
C GLY A 135 -4.67 -1.84 4.03
N TYR A 136 -5.39 -1.92 2.93
CA TYR A 136 -6.80 -2.33 2.92
C TYR A 136 -7.09 -3.03 1.60
N THR A 137 -7.23 -4.36 1.64
CA THR A 137 -7.47 -5.20 0.47
C THR A 137 -8.69 -6.08 0.73
N THR A 138 -9.86 -5.65 0.23
CA THR A 138 -11.12 -6.37 0.39
C THR A 138 -11.19 -7.60 -0.50
N LEU A 139 -12.15 -8.51 -0.21
CA LEU A 139 -12.48 -9.62 -1.08
C LEU A 139 -12.83 -9.16 -2.51
N GLU A 140 -13.60 -8.05 -2.62
CA GLU A 140 -13.99 -7.48 -3.91
C GLU A 140 -12.77 -6.98 -4.69
N GLN A 141 -11.87 -6.27 -4.03
CA GLN A 141 -10.62 -5.80 -4.64
C GLN A 141 -9.76 -6.97 -5.13
N THR A 142 -9.56 -8.00 -4.32
CA THR A 142 -8.85 -9.21 -4.75
C THR A 142 -9.53 -9.87 -5.94
N TYR A 143 -10.86 -10.00 -5.92
CA TYR A 143 -11.60 -10.60 -7.02
C TYR A 143 -11.59 -9.75 -8.30
N SER A 144 -11.47 -8.44 -8.19
CA SER A 144 -11.37 -7.53 -9.35
C SER A 144 -10.08 -7.71 -10.17
N PHE A 145 -9.06 -8.37 -9.60
CA PHE A 145 -7.76 -8.55 -10.22
C PHE A 145 -7.83 -9.23 -11.60
N ASN A 146 -7.27 -8.56 -12.61
CA ASN A 146 -7.06 -9.11 -13.94
C ASN A 146 -5.56 -9.33 -14.18
N PRO A 147 -5.06 -10.58 -14.14
CA PRO A 147 -3.63 -10.86 -14.27
C PRO A 147 -3.05 -10.55 -15.66
N THR A 148 -3.88 -10.31 -16.65
CA THR A 148 -3.47 -10.04 -18.04
C THR A 148 -4.00 -8.71 -18.58
N GLU A 149 -4.37 -7.78 -17.69
CA GLU A 149 -4.88 -6.48 -18.07
C GLU A 149 -3.87 -5.71 -18.93
N GLY A 150 -4.34 -5.15 -20.05
CA GLY A 150 -3.50 -4.38 -20.98
C GLY A 150 -2.52 -5.20 -21.82
N MET A 151 -2.40 -6.51 -21.63
CA MET A 151 -1.44 -7.36 -22.34
C MET A 151 -1.93 -7.77 -23.75
N THR A 152 -0.99 -7.87 -24.68
CA THR A 152 -1.22 -8.49 -26.00
C THR A 152 -1.40 -10.01 -25.85
N ALA A 153 -1.88 -10.68 -26.91
CA ALA A 153 -2.02 -12.14 -26.91
C ALA A 153 -0.70 -12.87 -26.71
N GLU A 154 0.39 -12.32 -27.27
CA GLU A 154 1.74 -12.86 -27.12
C GLU A 154 2.24 -12.74 -25.67
N GLN A 155 2.11 -11.56 -25.05
CA GLN A 155 2.48 -11.35 -23.66
C GLN A 155 1.68 -12.24 -22.69
N ARG A 156 0.37 -12.42 -22.93
CA ARG A 156 -0.49 -13.33 -22.13
C ARG A 156 0.00 -14.76 -22.10
N ALA A 157 0.60 -15.25 -23.19
CA ALA A 157 1.13 -16.62 -23.26
C ALA A 157 2.28 -16.86 -22.26
N HIS A 158 2.95 -15.81 -21.81
CA HIS A 158 4.00 -15.86 -20.80
C HIS A 158 3.46 -15.95 -19.37
N VAL A 159 2.22 -15.54 -19.10
CA VAL A 159 1.60 -15.60 -17.77
C VAL A 159 1.25 -17.04 -17.43
N LYS A 160 1.91 -17.60 -16.42
CA LYS A 160 1.77 -19.02 -16.00
C LYS A 160 0.80 -19.19 -14.84
N GLY A 161 0.51 -18.13 -14.10
CA GLY A 161 -0.43 -18.22 -12.99
C GLY A 161 -0.46 -16.97 -12.13
N VAL A 162 -1.19 -17.09 -11.02
CA VAL A 162 -1.36 -16.07 -10.00
C VAL A 162 -0.97 -16.64 -8.64
N GLN A 163 -0.53 -15.77 -7.72
CA GLN A 163 -0.18 -16.15 -6.35
C GLN A 163 -0.72 -15.14 -5.36
N GLY A 164 -1.27 -15.62 -4.25
CA GLY A 164 -1.54 -14.82 -3.06
C GLY A 164 -0.36 -14.89 -2.11
N ASN A 165 0.10 -13.75 -1.61
CA ASN A 165 1.18 -13.63 -0.64
C ASN A 165 0.63 -13.30 0.75
N LEU A 166 1.17 -13.92 1.78
CA LEU A 166 0.84 -13.65 3.17
C LEU A 166 2.14 -13.52 3.96
N TRP A 167 2.57 -12.28 4.18
CA TRP A 167 3.73 -11.96 5.01
C TRP A 167 3.32 -11.96 6.47
N THR A 168 4.15 -12.48 7.35
CA THR A 168 3.72 -12.87 8.71
C THR A 168 4.31 -12.02 9.82
N GLU A 169 4.82 -10.82 9.52
CA GLU A 169 5.38 -9.89 10.51
C GLU A 169 4.39 -9.57 11.64
N TYR A 170 3.09 -9.53 11.30
CA TYR A 170 2.00 -9.24 12.23
C TYR A 170 1.02 -10.42 12.40
N ILE A 171 1.40 -11.62 11.95
CA ILE A 171 0.52 -12.80 11.95
C ILE A 171 1.17 -13.93 12.77
N PRO A 172 1.02 -13.93 14.11
CA PRO A 172 1.79 -14.80 14.99
C PRO A 172 1.24 -16.23 15.16
N THR A 173 0.00 -16.51 14.72
CA THR A 173 -0.64 -17.80 14.94
C THR A 173 -1.27 -18.39 13.69
N GLN A 174 -1.51 -19.71 13.69
CA GLN A 174 -2.19 -20.40 12.60
C GLN A 174 -3.63 -19.89 12.40
N GLU A 175 -4.35 -19.62 13.48
CA GLU A 175 -5.71 -19.07 13.43
C GLU A 175 -5.72 -17.69 12.77
N HIS A 176 -4.67 -16.90 12.99
CA HIS A 176 -4.53 -15.59 12.32
C HIS A 176 -4.21 -15.76 10.83
N VAL A 177 -3.36 -16.73 10.45
CA VAL A 177 -3.12 -17.10 9.05
C VAL A 177 -4.43 -17.46 8.34
N GLU A 178 -5.24 -18.32 8.95
CA GLU A 178 -6.53 -18.75 8.40
C GLU A 178 -7.50 -17.56 8.23
N TYR A 179 -7.54 -16.66 9.22
CA TYR A 179 -8.35 -15.45 9.17
C TYR A 179 -7.94 -14.54 8.01
N MET A 180 -6.67 -14.31 7.82
CA MET A 180 -6.15 -13.41 6.79
C MET A 180 -6.28 -14.00 5.37
N LEU A 181 -6.13 -15.33 5.23
CA LEU A 181 -6.24 -16.00 3.94
C LEU A 181 -7.69 -16.04 3.42
N TYR A 182 -8.63 -16.47 4.28
CA TYR A 182 -10.00 -16.72 3.85
C TYR A 182 -10.95 -15.59 4.18
N PRO A 183 -11.80 -15.16 3.22
CA PRO A 183 -12.09 -15.76 1.90
C PRO A 183 -11.23 -15.29 0.73
N ARG A 184 -10.29 -14.35 0.88
CA ARG A 184 -9.57 -13.73 -0.24
C ARG A 184 -8.80 -14.73 -1.10
N LEU A 185 -8.23 -15.78 -0.50
CA LEU A 185 -7.56 -16.83 -1.26
C LEU A 185 -8.52 -17.58 -2.22
N LEU A 186 -9.82 -17.63 -1.92
CA LEU A 186 -10.81 -18.21 -2.84
C LEU A 186 -10.93 -17.39 -4.13
N ALA A 187 -10.79 -16.06 -4.03
CA ALA A 187 -10.78 -15.17 -5.20
C ALA A 187 -9.53 -15.41 -6.07
N ILE A 188 -8.36 -15.53 -5.46
CA ILE A 188 -7.11 -15.86 -6.17
C ILE A 188 -7.24 -17.22 -6.87
N ALA A 189 -7.78 -18.23 -6.18
CA ALA A 189 -7.98 -19.56 -6.75
C ALA A 189 -8.93 -19.54 -7.96
N GLU A 190 -10.03 -18.80 -7.88
CA GLU A 190 -10.97 -18.68 -8.99
C GLU A 190 -10.38 -17.94 -10.19
N ILE A 191 -9.60 -16.89 -9.95
CA ILE A 191 -8.90 -16.16 -11.01
C ILE A 191 -7.88 -17.07 -11.70
N GLY A 192 -7.13 -17.85 -10.92
CA GLY A 192 -6.16 -18.81 -11.47
C GLY A 192 -6.81 -19.95 -12.27
N TRP A 193 -8.02 -20.37 -11.90
CA TRP A 193 -8.76 -21.45 -12.58
C TRP A 193 -9.52 -21.00 -13.82
N ASN A 194 -10.25 -19.89 -13.71
CA ASN A 194 -11.18 -19.42 -14.75
C ASN A 194 -10.62 -18.31 -15.64
N GLY A 195 -9.48 -17.71 -15.28
CA GLY A 195 -9.01 -16.48 -15.88
C GLY A 195 -9.96 -15.30 -15.61
N THR A 196 -10.11 -14.41 -16.61
CA THR A 196 -10.87 -13.16 -16.44
C THR A 196 -12.15 -13.11 -17.25
N THR A 197 -12.57 -14.21 -17.86
CA THR A 197 -13.58 -14.23 -18.92
C THR A 197 -14.99 -13.91 -18.45
N LYS A 198 -15.32 -14.03 -17.18
CA LYS A 198 -16.65 -13.72 -16.66
C LYS A 198 -16.60 -13.43 -15.18
N LYS A 199 -16.54 -12.13 -14.81
CA LYS A 199 -16.52 -11.71 -13.41
C LYS A 199 -17.85 -11.10 -13.01
N ASP A 200 -18.55 -11.79 -12.10
CA ASP A 200 -19.69 -11.28 -11.38
C ASP A 200 -19.36 -11.41 -9.87
N TYR A 201 -19.03 -10.27 -9.24
CA TYR A 201 -18.66 -10.26 -7.83
C TYR A 201 -19.83 -10.68 -6.92
N ALA A 202 -21.06 -10.31 -7.26
CA ALA A 202 -22.23 -10.66 -6.44
C ALA A 202 -22.44 -12.18 -6.42
N GLU A 203 -22.34 -12.85 -7.57
CA GLU A 203 -22.40 -14.30 -7.69
C GLU A 203 -21.22 -14.97 -6.94
N PHE A 204 -20.01 -14.48 -7.17
CA PHE A 204 -18.83 -15.00 -6.49
C PHE A 204 -18.95 -14.87 -4.95
N ARG A 205 -19.39 -13.71 -4.46
CA ARG A 205 -19.56 -13.47 -3.03
C ARG A 205 -20.54 -14.46 -2.38
N GLN A 206 -21.63 -14.85 -3.06
CA GLN A 206 -22.55 -15.87 -2.56
C GLN A 206 -21.88 -17.24 -2.42
N ARG A 207 -21.07 -17.64 -3.40
CA ARG A 207 -20.28 -18.88 -3.33
C ARG A 207 -19.21 -18.80 -2.23
N ALA A 208 -18.53 -17.66 -2.10
CA ALA A 208 -17.55 -17.41 -1.04
C ALA A 208 -18.20 -17.47 0.35
N LEU A 209 -19.38 -16.89 0.57
CA LEU A 209 -20.15 -17.01 1.82
C LEU A 209 -20.43 -18.47 2.17
N THR A 210 -20.91 -19.26 1.20
CA THR A 210 -21.19 -20.67 1.40
C THR A 210 -19.93 -21.44 1.77
N HIS A 211 -18.84 -21.20 1.08
CA HIS A 211 -17.57 -21.88 1.30
C HIS A 211 -16.93 -21.48 2.64
N THR A 212 -16.94 -20.20 2.98
CA THR A 212 -16.42 -19.68 4.26
C THR A 212 -17.18 -20.29 5.45
N ASN A 213 -18.52 -20.40 5.33
CA ASN A 213 -19.32 -21.08 6.35
C ASN A 213 -18.95 -22.56 6.52
N ARG A 214 -18.60 -23.26 5.44
CA ARG A 214 -18.11 -24.66 5.53
C ARG A 214 -16.75 -24.73 6.24
N LEU A 215 -15.82 -23.83 5.90
CA LEU A 215 -14.50 -23.73 6.54
C LEU A 215 -14.67 -23.51 8.05
N ARG A 216 -15.48 -22.54 8.46
CA ARG A 216 -15.75 -22.24 9.88
C ARG A 216 -16.38 -23.44 10.63
N LYS A 217 -17.30 -24.14 10.00
CA LYS A 217 -17.88 -25.37 10.57
C LYS A 217 -16.87 -26.52 10.71
N SER A 218 -15.81 -26.50 9.90
CA SER A 218 -14.72 -27.49 9.99
C SER A 218 -13.60 -27.04 10.95
N GLY A 219 -13.78 -25.96 11.69
CA GLY A 219 -12.82 -25.45 12.66
C GLY A 219 -11.77 -24.47 12.12
N VAL A 220 -11.84 -24.09 10.85
CA VAL A 220 -10.96 -23.07 10.25
C VAL A 220 -11.42 -21.69 10.68
N ASN A 221 -10.50 -20.85 11.16
CA ASN A 221 -10.79 -19.48 11.63
C ASN A 221 -10.91 -18.49 10.46
N ALA A 222 -11.78 -18.77 9.48
CA ALA A 222 -11.98 -17.87 8.36
C ALA A 222 -12.73 -16.59 8.78
N PHE A 223 -12.40 -15.43 8.16
CA PHE A 223 -13.08 -14.16 8.35
C PHE A 223 -14.61 -14.30 8.17
N ASP A 224 -15.38 -13.60 8.99
CA ASP A 224 -16.84 -13.63 8.96
C ASP A 224 -17.41 -12.71 7.87
N LEU A 225 -17.33 -13.16 6.62
CA LEU A 225 -17.81 -12.42 5.46
C LEU A 225 -19.29 -12.00 5.53
N ALA A 226 -20.10 -12.69 6.33
CA ALA A 226 -21.51 -12.34 6.48
C ALA A 226 -21.71 -11.05 7.29
N ASN A 227 -20.76 -10.72 8.15
CA ASN A 227 -20.80 -9.58 9.06
C ASN A 227 -19.73 -8.52 8.72
N GLU A 228 -19.26 -8.48 7.48
CA GLU A 228 -18.31 -7.44 7.06
C GLU A 228 -18.92 -6.04 7.21
N VAL A 229 -18.12 -5.08 7.68
CA VAL A 229 -18.50 -3.68 7.87
C VAL A 229 -18.40 -2.90 6.55
N GLY A 230 -17.35 -3.17 5.81
CA GLY A 230 -17.04 -2.48 4.55
C GLY A 230 -16.29 -1.16 4.75
N ASN A 231 -16.27 -0.33 3.71
CA ASN A 231 -15.55 0.92 3.72
C ASN A 231 -16.33 2.02 4.50
N ARG A 232 -15.64 3.12 4.79
CA ARG A 232 -16.21 4.28 5.51
C ARG A 232 -17.33 4.93 4.71
N LYS A 233 -18.32 5.52 5.41
CA LYS A 233 -19.45 6.24 4.78
C LYS A 233 -18.96 7.44 3.97
N GLU A 234 -17.99 8.16 4.48
CA GLU A 234 -17.35 9.34 3.88
C GLU A 234 -16.74 9.01 2.53
N PHE A 235 -16.32 7.78 2.31
CA PHE A 235 -15.81 7.30 1.04
C PHE A 235 -16.86 7.26 -0.07
N TYR A 236 -18.11 6.97 0.27
CA TYR A 236 -19.22 6.84 -0.69
C TYR A 236 -20.12 8.07 -0.76
N GLN A 237 -20.19 8.85 0.32
CA GLN A 237 -21.14 9.94 0.47
C GLN A 237 -20.43 11.30 0.42
N THR A 238 -20.92 12.19 -0.43
CA THR A 238 -20.46 13.58 -0.43
C THR A 238 -20.97 14.30 0.81
N MET A 239 -20.08 15.01 1.51
CA MET A 239 -20.36 15.82 2.68
C MET A 239 -20.64 17.27 2.26
N PRO A 240 -21.89 17.78 2.37
CA PRO A 240 -22.17 19.18 2.07
C PRO A 240 -21.71 20.09 3.22
N HIS A 241 -20.84 21.07 2.91
CA HIS A 241 -20.37 22.07 3.88
C HIS A 241 -19.85 23.33 3.17
N LYS A 242 -19.60 24.42 3.92
CA LYS A 242 -19.23 25.74 3.40
C LYS A 242 -17.85 25.79 2.72
N ALA A 243 -16.95 24.86 3.04
CA ALA A 243 -15.61 24.83 2.45
C ALA A 243 -15.54 24.03 1.12
N VAL A 244 -16.66 23.44 0.65
CA VAL A 244 -16.63 22.74 -0.65
C VAL A 244 -16.27 23.72 -1.76
N GLY A 245 -15.18 23.43 -2.47
CA GLY A 245 -14.64 24.29 -3.53
C GLY A 245 -13.86 25.51 -3.03
N ALA A 246 -13.60 25.63 -1.72
CA ALA A 246 -12.75 26.68 -1.18
C ALA A 246 -11.30 26.53 -1.63
N THR A 247 -10.61 27.66 -1.81
CA THR A 247 -9.19 27.66 -2.18
C THR A 247 -8.32 27.32 -0.98
N VAL A 248 -7.39 26.40 -1.16
CA VAL A 248 -6.41 26.01 -0.14
C VAL A 248 -5.03 26.58 -0.51
N THR A 249 -4.40 27.27 0.43
CA THR A 249 -2.99 27.70 0.31
C THR A 249 -2.16 26.80 1.22
N PHE A 250 -1.28 26.03 0.65
CA PHE A 250 -0.34 25.16 1.38
C PHE A 250 0.92 25.95 1.70
N HIS A 251 1.20 26.20 3.00
CA HIS A 251 2.44 26.85 3.47
C HIS A 251 3.56 25.84 3.59
N HIS A 252 3.22 24.55 3.77
CA HIS A 252 4.10 23.41 3.60
C HIS A 252 3.45 22.45 2.60
N ALA A 253 4.19 22.03 1.57
CA ALA A 253 3.65 21.19 0.50
C ALA A 253 3.35 19.78 0.99
N TYR A 254 2.24 19.20 0.55
CA TYR A 254 1.99 17.78 0.69
C TYR A 254 2.92 16.94 -0.20
N SER A 255 3.09 15.68 0.13
CA SER A 255 3.94 14.76 -0.63
C SER A 255 3.31 14.39 -1.98
N PRO A 256 4.09 14.40 -3.09
CA PRO A 256 3.59 13.92 -4.37
C PRO A 256 3.25 12.42 -4.38
N TYR A 257 3.75 11.65 -3.43
CA TYR A 257 3.40 10.22 -3.30
C TYR A 257 2.00 9.99 -2.70
N TYR A 258 1.49 10.99 -1.95
CA TYR A 258 0.17 10.96 -1.32
C TYR A 258 -0.55 12.28 -1.59
N ALA A 259 -0.83 12.51 -2.85
CA ALA A 259 -1.39 13.77 -3.35
C ALA A 259 -2.94 13.77 -3.41
N GLY A 260 -3.59 12.72 -2.93
CA GLY A 260 -5.04 12.62 -3.01
C GLY A 260 -5.55 12.85 -4.44
N SER A 261 -6.55 13.72 -4.60
CA SER A 261 -7.03 14.25 -5.88
C SER A 261 -6.39 15.61 -6.24
N GLY A 262 -5.24 15.96 -5.62
CA GLY A 262 -4.55 17.24 -5.77
C GLY A 262 -5.02 18.31 -4.79
N ASP A 263 -4.85 19.60 -5.15
CA ASP A 263 -5.09 20.75 -4.27
C ASP A 263 -6.50 20.85 -3.72
N ASN A 264 -7.47 20.22 -4.37
CA ASN A 264 -8.89 20.24 -3.97
C ASN A 264 -9.27 19.12 -2.99
N THR A 265 -8.36 18.19 -2.68
CA THR A 265 -8.67 17.00 -1.85
C THR A 265 -9.32 17.38 -0.53
N LEU A 266 -8.88 18.46 0.11
CA LEU A 266 -9.38 18.88 1.43
C LEU A 266 -10.70 19.65 1.39
N THR A 267 -11.22 19.91 0.19
CA THR A 267 -12.42 20.75 -0.03
C THR A 267 -13.32 20.21 -1.15
N ASP A 268 -13.22 18.93 -1.48
CA ASP A 268 -14.05 18.31 -2.53
C ASP A 268 -15.34 17.67 -1.98
N GLY A 269 -15.50 17.69 -0.67
CA GLY A 269 -16.65 17.13 0.03
C GLY A 269 -16.60 15.60 0.14
N ARG A 270 -15.43 14.98 0.00
CA ARG A 270 -15.25 13.53 0.02
C ARG A 270 -14.21 13.09 1.02
N GLY A 271 -14.56 12.13 1.85
CA GLY A 271 -13.63 11.51 2.76
C GLY A 271 -12.85 10.34 2.16
N GLY A 272 -11.71 10.03 2.74
CA GLY A 272 -10.93 8.84 2.46
C GLY A 272 -11.53 7.56 3.03
N GLY A 273 -11.12 6.43 2.50
CA GLY A 273 -11.46 5.10 2.99
C GLY A 273 -10.49 4.61 4.06
N TRP A 274 -10.51 3.29 4.30
CA TRP A 274 -9.56 2.62 5.18
C TRP A 274 -8.18 2.42 4.56
N ASN A 275 -7.98 2.81 3.31
CA ASN A 275 -6.70 2.74 2.62
C ASN A 275 -6.16 4.15 2.40
N TYR A 276 -5.11 4.51 3.13
CA TYR A 276 -4.43 5.81 2.95
C TYR A 276 -3.83 6.03 1.54
N GLY A 277 -3.72 4.97 0.73
CA GLY A 277 -3.31 5.02 -0.67
C GLY A 277 -4.48 5.06 -1.68
N ASP A 278 -5.71 5.33 -1.26
CA ASP A 278 -6.91 5.33 -2.11
C ASP A 278 -7.10 6.58 -2.97
N SER A 279 -6.12 7.47 -2.99
CA SER A 279 -6.11 8.76 -3.68
C SER A 279 -7.14 9.78 -3.14
N ARG A 280 -7.49 9.69 -1.85
CA ARG A 280 -8.35 10.64 -1.14
C ARG A 280 -7.75 11.22 0.13
N TRP A 281 -6.51 10.85 0.44
CA TRP A 281 -5.75 11.35 1.56
C TRP A 281 -4.58 12.20 1.08
N LEU A 282 -4.37 13.38 1.66
CA LEU A 282 -3.13 14.13 1.52
C LEU A 282 -2.15 13.74 2.62
N GLY A 283 -0.94 13.34 2.24
CA GLY A 283 0.13 13.00 3.17
C GLY A 283 1.12 14.15 3.34
N PHE A 284 1.36 14.56 4.59
CA PHE A 284 2.30 15.61 4.97
C PHE A 284 3.45 15.01 5.79
N ILE A 285 4.68 15.39 5.44
CA ILE A 285 5.90 14.91 6.12
C ILE A 285 6.97 15.99 6.15
N GLY A 286 7.83 15.94 7.19
CA GLY A 286 9.00 16.81 7.30
C GLY A 286 8.69 18.18 7.88
N GLY A 287 9.78 18.88 8.30
CA GLY A 287 9.67 20.17 8.97
C GLY A 287 9.15 20.08 10.42
N GLU A 288 9.08 21.23 11.07
CA GLU A 288 8.54 21.34 12.44
C GLU A 288 7.01 21.28 12.46
N THR A 289 6.38 21.79 11.42
CA THR A 289 4.93 21.83 11.25
C THR A 289 4.57 21.29 9.86
N PRO A 290 4.57 19.96 9.67
CA PRO A 290 4.34 19.36 8.37
C PRO A 290 2.96 19.67 7.78
N LEU A 291 1.92 19.78 8.59
CA LEU A 291 0.61 20.27 8.17
C LEU A 291 0.54 21.78 8.47
N ASP A 292 0.59 22.62 7.46
CA ASP A 292 0.39 24.07 7.56
C ASP A 292 -0.28 24.58 6.28
N LEU A 293 -1.56 24.96 6.42
CA LEU A 293 -2.38 25.40 5.31
C LEU A 293 -3.43 26.43 5.73
N THR A 294 -3.93 27.19 4.77
CA THR A 294 -5.03 28.15 4.97
C THR A 294 -6.12 27.96 3.92
N LEU A 295 -7.36 27.82 4.36
CA LEU A 295 -8.56 27.85 3.51
C LEU A 295 -9.04 29.31 3.38
N ASP A 296 -9.46 29.70 2.17
CA ASP A 296 -10.20 30.93 1.90
C ASP A 296 -11.65 30.59 1.49
N LEU A 297 -12.60 30.91 2.31
CA LEU A 297 -14.03 30.70 2.06
C LEU A 297 -14.62 31.74 1.07
N GLY A 298 -13.80 32.65 0.53
CA GLY A 298 -14.21 33.69 -0.42
C GLY A 298 -14.85 34.92 0.21
N SER A 299 -15.56 34.75 1.33
CA SER A 299 -16.20 35.84 2.08
C SER A 299 -16.24 35.52 3.57
N VAL A 300 -16.42 36.56 4.40
CA VAL A 300 -16.68 36.33 5.84
C VAL A 300 -18.02 35.64 6.01
N GLN A 301 -18.01 34.55 6.75
CA GLN A 301 -19.18 33.71 7.03
C GLN A 301 -19.28 33.42 8.52
N SER A 302 -20.51 33.25 9.01
CA SER A 302 -20.75 32.71 10.34
C SER A 302 -20.50 31.21 10.34
N ILE A 303 -19.70 30.72 11.28
CA ILE A 303 -19.24 29.33 11.37
C ILE A 303 -19.62 28.78 12.73
N SER A 304 -20.24 27.60 12.72
CA SER A 304 -20.64 26.87 13.93
C SER A 304 -19.82 25.61 14.20
N GLU A 305 -19.16 25.07 13.16
CA GLU A 305 -18.34 23.87 13.29
C GLU A 305 -17.18 23.92 12.29
N ILE A 306 -15.99 23.54 12.73
CA ILE A 306 -14.84 23.20 11.87
C ILE A 306 -14.34 21.83 12.30
N ALA A 307 -14.30 20.88 11.38
CA ALA A 307 -13.82 19.54 11.64
C ALA A 307 -12.80 19.11 10.59
N THR A 308 -11.79 18.38 11.03
CA THR A 308 -10.72 17.83 10.18
C THR A 308 -10.58 16.35 10.51
N ASP A 309 -10.58 15.50 9.50
CA ASP A 309 -10.40 14.07 9.68
C ASP A 309 -8.96 13.66 9.46
N PHE A 310 -8.44 12.88 10.39
CA PHE A 310 -7.07 12.37 10.38
C PHE A 310 -7.06 10.85 10.30
N TYR A 311 -6.09 10.31 9.55
CA TYR A 311 -5.81 8.88 9.51
C TYR A 311 -4.59 8.55 10.38
N GLN A 312 -4.63 7.41 11.08
CA GLN A 312 -3.52 6.86 11.83
C GLN A 312 -3.26 5.41 11.44
N SER A 313 -1.99 5.04 11.31
CA SER A 313 -1.54 3.65 11.17
C SER A 313 -0.10 3.52 11.64
N GLY A 314 0.10 2.91 12.80
CA GLY A 314 1.44 2.77 13.40
C GLY A 314 2.42 2.03 12.51
N GLY A 315 2.01 0.93 11.88
CA GLY A 315 2.83 0.15 10.96
C GLY A 315 3.26 0.89 9.69
N ALA A 316 2.51 1.93 9.29
CA ALA A 316 2.83 2.78 8.14
C ALA A 316 3.47 4.13 8.52
N TRP A 317 3.82 4.35 9.81
CA TRP A 317 4.37 5.60 10.35
C TRP A 317 3.47 6.82 10.10
N ILE A 318 2.16 6.62 10.10
CA ILE A 318 1.13 7.65 9.97
C ILE A 318 0.54 7.89 11.36
N TRP A 319 0.58 9.15 11.82
CA TRP A 319 0.19 9.51 13.18
C TRP A 319 -0.89 10.59 13.17
N TYR A 320 -1.73 10.58 14.20
CA TYR A 320 -2.46 11.79 14.56
C TYR A 320 -1.47 12.89 14.95
N PRO A 321 -1.78 14.18 14.71
CA PRO A 321 -0.90 15.25 15.12
C PRO A 321 -0.60 15.21 16.62
N SER A 322 0.67 15.37 16.98
CA SER A 322 1.08 15.52 18.40
C SER A 322 0.73 16.89 18.96
N ALA A 323 0.54 17.88 18.10
CA ALA A 323 -0.07 19.17 18.39
C ALA A 323 -0.81 19.66 17.13
N PHE A 324 -2.03 20.15 17.29
CA PHE A 324 -2.86 20.66 16.21
C PHE A 324 -3.61 21.92 16.65
N THR A 325 -3.65 22.92 15.77
CA THR A 325 -4.31 24.19 16.03
C THR A 325 -5.19 24.58 14.84
N ILE A 326 -6.41 25.05 15.13
CA ILE A 326 -7.27 25.76 14.18
C ILE A 326 -7.29 27.22 14.57
N SER A 327 -6.92 28.10 13.64
CA SER A 327 -6.97 29.54 13.79
C SER A 327 -7.88 30.15 12.74
N VAL A 328 -8.61 31.22 13.10
CA VAL A 328 -9.55 31.89 12.21
C VAL A 328 -9.22 33.35 12.04
N SER A 329 -9.54 33.91 10.86
CA SER A 329 -9.33 35.31 10.54
C SER A 329 -10.42 35.84 9.60
N THR A 330 -10.77 37.11 9.71
CA THR A 330 -11.66 37.83 8.75
C THR A 330 -10.90 38.56 7.67
N ASP A 331 -9.62 38.92 7.92
CA ASP A 331 -8.78 39.76 7.05
C ASP A 331 -7.59 39.03 6.42
N GLY A 332 -7.30 37.79 6.86
CA GLY A 332 -6.16 36.98 6.42
C GLY A 332 -4.80 37.43 6.98
N GLN A 333 -4.78 38.41 7.89
CA GLN A 333 -3.57 38.92 8.51
C GLN A 333 -3.51 38.65 10.00
N THR A 334 -4.62 38.86 10.71
CA THR A 334 -4.72 38.64 12.15
C THR A 334 -5.49 37.35 12.40
N TYR A 335 -4.82 36.36 12.96
CA TYR A 335 -5.41 35.08 13.29
C TYR A 335 -5.62 34.91 14.78
N ARG A 336 -6.72 34.25 15.14
CA ARG A 336 -7.07 33.90 16.52
C ARG A 336 -7.27 32.40 16.62
N ASP A 337 -6.54 31.75 17.51
CA ASP A 337 -6.68 30.32 17.80
C ASP A 337 -8.04 30.06 18.48
N ILE A 338 -8.77 29.08 17.96
CA ILE A 338 -10.07 28.69 18.50
C ILE A 338 -10.08 27.24 18.94
N TYR A 339 -9.14 26.42 18.51
CA TYR A 339 -9.04 25.03 18.85
C TYR A 339 -7.57 24.59 18.92
N THR A 340 -7.26 23.84 19.98
CA THR A 340 -5.98 23.13 20.11
C THR A 340 -6.24 21.71 20.58
N ASN A 341 -5.52 20.75 20.04
CA ASN A 341 -5.55 19.34 20.40
C ASN A 341 -4.18 18.72 20.14
N GLY A 342 -3.97 17.49 20.59
CA GLY A 342 -2.76 16.73 20.33
C GLY A 342 -2.86 15.35 20.95
N THR A 343 -2.27 14.37 20.30
CA THR A 343 -2.25 12.98 20.76
C THR A 343 -0.82 12.47 20.82
N PRO A 344 -0.39 11.87 21.94
CA PRO A 344 0.89 11.19 22.02
C PRO A 344 0.98 10.09 20.93
N ILE A 345 2.18 9.93 20.36
CA ILE A 345 2.41 8.89 19.36
C ILE A 345 2.40 7.52 20.02
N ASP A 346 1.57 6.64 19.50
CA ASP A 346 1.51 5.22 19.87
C ASP A 346 1.91 4.37 18.66
N LYS A 347 3.14 3.83 18.70
CA LYS A 347 3.70 3.00 17.62
C LYS A 347 2.97 1.67 17.44
N GLN A 348 2.16 1.26 18.40
CA GLN A 348 1.31 0.06 18.34
C GLN A 348 -0.13 0.37 17.91
N ALA A 349 -0.42 1.63 17.58
CA ALA A 349 -1.76 2.01 17.20
C ALA A 349 -2.20 1.31 15.90
N VAL A 350 -3.34 0.62 15.98
CA VAL A 350 -4.01 0.05 14.80
C VAL A 350 -4.53 1.14 13.88
N SER A 351 -4.71 0.82 12.61
CA SER A 351 -5.25 1.77 11.62
C SER A 351 -6.63 2.24 12.02
N ASN A 352 -6.80 3.55 12.09
CA ASN A 352 -8.06 4.19 12.47
C ASN A 352 -8.12 5.64 11.95
N THR A 353 -9.33 6.23 11.97
CA THR A 353 -9.56 7.64 11.62
C THR A 353 -10.23 8.37 12.77
N ALA A 354 -10.03 9.68 12.85
CA ALA A 354 -10.65 10.51 13.88
C ALA A 354 -10.93 11.91 13.37
N TRP A 355 -12.18 12.33 13.53
CA TRP A 355 -12.62 13.71 13.35
C TRP A 355 -12.25 14.55 14.56
N TRP A 356 -11.39 15.56 14.36
CA TRP A 356 -11.08 16.56 15.37
C TRP A 356 -11.91 17.80 15.10
N THR A 357 -12.84 18.09 16.01
CA THR A 357 -13.94 19.02 15.76
C THR A 357 -13.94 20.16 16.77
N TRP A 358 -13.90 21.38 16.28
CA TRP A 358 -14.29 22.57 17.02
C TRP A 358 -15.78 22.87 16.81
N ARG A 359 -16.47 23.21 17.89
CA ARG A 359 -17.86 23.68 17.87
C ARG A 359 -17.98 24.97 18.68
N GLY A 360 -18.69 25.97 18.11
CA GLY A 360 -18.87 27.28 18.72
C GLY A 360 -19.54 28.23 17.77
N THR A 361 -19.35 29.52 17.96
CA THR A 361 -19.82 30.57 17.04
C THR A 361 -18.66 31.53 16.75
N THR A 362 -18.32 31.71 15.50
CA THR A 362 -17.31 32.66 15.05
C THR A 362 -17.63 33.18 13.65
N GLU A 363 -17.10 34.33 13.30
CA GLU A 363 -17.07 34.83 11.93
C GLU A 363 -15.67 34.72 11.39
N ALA A 364 -15.52 34.14 10.20
CA ALA A 364 -14.24 34.04 9.52
C ALA A 364 -14.42 33.95 8.00
N ARG A 365 -13.39 34.38 7.27
CA ARG A 365 -13.18 34.08 5.87
C ARG A 365 -12.02 33.10 5.72
N TYR A 366 -10.99 33.25 6.55
CA TYR A 366 -9.79 32.41 6.48
C TYR A 366 -9.72 31.47 7.67
N ILE A 367 -9.39 30.21 7.40
CA ILE A 367 -9.20 29.17 8.42
C ILE A 367 -7.81 28.58 8.21
N ARG A 368 -6.92 28.72 9.19
CA ARG A 368 -5.59 28.12 9.16
C ARG A 368 -5.53 26.88 10.03
N LEU A 369 -4.96 25.79 9.48
CA LEU A 369 -4.73 24.55 10.18
C LEU A 369 -3.23 24.30 10.27
N GLN A 370 -2.75 24.00 11.48
CA GLN A 370 -1.36 23.68 11.74
C GLN A 370 -1.25 22.42 12.58
N GLY A 371 -0.47 21.43 12.11
CA GLY A 371 -0.26 20.17 12.78
C GLY A 371 1.21 19.78 12.86
N LYS A 372 1.65 19.33 14.06
CA LYS A 372 3.01 18.83 14.32
C LYS A 372 3.02 17.33 14.42
N CYS A 373 4.10 16.71 13.95
CA CYS A 373 4.41 15.31 14.21
C CYS A 373 5.72 15.24 15.01
N SER A 374 5.67 14.66 16.22
CA SER A 374 6.88 14.56 17.07
C SER A 374 7.80 13.40 16.69
N GLU A 375 7.36 12.49 15.84
CA GLU A 375 8.19 11.38 15.38
C GLU A 375 8.97 11.76 14.12
N PRO A 376 10.30 11.68 14.11
CA PRO A 376 11.11 11.92 12.92
C PRO A 376 10.70 10.98 11.78
N GLY A 377 10.41 11.56 10.59
CA GLY A 377 9.94 10.81 9.43
C GLY A 377 8.48 10.33 9.52
N GLY A 378 7.75 10.73 10.55
CA GLY A 378 6.32 10.43 10.68
C GLY A 378 5.46 11.28 9.75
N TRP A 379 4.34 10.72 9.35
CA TRP A 379 3.36 11.31 8.44
C TRP A 379 2.14 11.85 9.20
N ILE A 380 1.53 12.92 8.68
CA ILE A 380 0.16 13.34 9.00
C ILE A 380 -0.68 13.17 7.72
N PHE A 381 -1.80 12.47 7.82
CA PHE A 381 -2.74 12.27 6.71
C PHE A 381 -4.08 12.92 7.02
N VAL A 382 -4.58 13.69 6.04
CA VAL A 382 -5.84 14.44 6.11
C VAL A 382 -6.61 14.24 4.81
N ASP A 383 -7.94 14.11 4.87
CA ASP A 383 -8.80 13.90 3.69
C ASP A 383 -9.75 15.08 3.40
N GLU A 384 -10.42 15.62 4.42
CA GLU A 384 -11.41 16.68 4.22
C GLU A 384 -11.44 17.66 5.41
N ILE A 385 -11.78 18.92 5.12
CA ILE A 385 -11.98 19.98 6.12
C ILE A 385 -13.43 20.48 6.02
N VAL A 386 -14.24 20.02 6.95
CA VAL A 386 -15.68 20.35 7.01
C VAL A 386 -15.90 21.66 7.75
N VAL A 387 -16.64 22.61 7.15
CA VAL A 387 -17.03 23.90 7.75
C VAL A 387 -18.53 24.08 7.67
N LYS A 388 -19.20 24.28 8.82
CA LYS A 388 -20.67 24.48 8.90
C LYS A 388 -21.01 25.86 9.44
#